data_b18786f0faafb9aa30a67d04675a1c5b
#
_entry.id   b18786f0faafb9aa30a67d04675a1c5b
#
_cell.length_a   1.000
_cell.length_b   1.000
_cell.length_c   1.000
_cell.angle_alpha   90.00
_cell.angle_beta   90.00
_cell.angle_gamma   90.00
#
_symmetry.space_group_name_H-M   'P 1'
#
loop_
_entity.id
_entity.type
_entity.pdbx_description
1 polymer ?
#
loop_
_entity_poly.entity_id
_entity_poly.type
_entity_poly.pdbx_seq_one_letter_code
_entity_poly.pdbx_strand_id
1 'polypeptide(L)'
;LMSLPEDPAVRFAGLLSDGERVQALEAATVVVCPSPYESLSLLALEALAVGTPILVNARSEVLVEHCVRSNGGLWYSNRDEFIECLKLLVGDARLRAALGKNGRDYVRQNYRWDVVLGKYERLFAKVRNAR
;
A
#
# COMPACT_ATOMS: atom_id res chain seq x y z
N LEU A 1 -4.01 8.42 -25.81
CA LEU A 1 -3.69 7.14 -25.15
C LEU A 1 -2.49 6.50 -25.84
N MET A 2 -1.39 6.40 -25.14
CA MET A 2 -0.25 5.63 -25.63
C MET A 2 -0.62 4.16 -25.71
N SER A 3 -0.44 3.56 -26.91
CA SER A 3 -0.51 2.12 -27.02
C SER A 3 0.73 1.53 -26.33
N LEU A 4 0.51 0.72 -25.31
CA LEU A 4 1.60 -0.03 -24.68
C LEU A 4 1.96 -1.22 -25.56
N PRO A 5 3.26 -1.58 -25.66
CA PRO A 5 3.66 -2.77 -26.37
C PRO A 5 2.98 -4.01 -25.78
N GLU A 6 2.51 -4.89 -26.62
CA GLU A 6 1.99 -6.19 -26.19
C GLU A 6 3.13 -7.05 -25.66
N ASP A 7 3.05 -7.40 -24.39
CA ASP A 7 3.99 -8.31 -23.74
C ASP A 7 3.17 -9.40 -23.02
N PRO A 8 3.41 -10.68 -23.31
CA PRO A 8 2.68 -11.77 -22.65
C PRO A 8 2.85 -11.80 -21.14
N ALA A 9 3.90 -11.19 -20.61
CA ALA A 9 4.14 -11.09 -19.17
C ALA A 9 3.30 -9.99 -18.52
N VAL A 10 2.70 -9.08 -19.29
CA VAL A 10 1.88 -7.98 -18.81
C VAL A 10 0.41 -8.26 -19.10
N ARG A 11 -0.41 -8.21 -18.06
CA ARG A 11 -1.87 -8.41 -18.18
C ARG A 11 -2.60 -7.19 -17.65
N PHE A 12 -3.54 -6.69 -18.44
CA PHE A 12 -4.47 -5.65 -18.03
C PHE A 12 -5.73 -6.32 -17.49
N ALA A 13 -5.91 -6.26 -16.18
CA ALA A 13 -7.05 -6.92 -15.53
C ALA A 13 -8.38 -6.19 -15.77
N GLY A 14 -8.32 -4.92 -16.17
CA GLY A 14 -9.51 -4.10 -16.32
C GLY A 14 -10.18 -3.80 -14.98
N LEU A 15 -11.50 -3.61 -15.02
CA LEU A 15 -12.29 -3.34 -13.83
C LEU A 15 -12.56 -4.64 -13.07
N LEU A 16 -12.05 -4.73 -11.86
CA LEU A 16 -12.25 -5.88 -10.97
C LEU A 16 -13.35 -5.59 -9.93
N SER A 17 -14.08 -6.63 -9.54
CA SER A 17 -14.93 -6.56 -8.35
C SER A 17 -14.07 -6.38 -7.09
N ASP A 18 -14.67 -5.96 -5.98
CA ASP A 18 -13.96 -5.80 -4.71
C ASP A 18 -13.29 -7.11 -4.27
N GLY A 19 -13.99 -8.23 -4.38
CA GLY A 19 -13.43 -9.54 -4.04
C GLY A 19 -12.27 -9.96 -4.95
N GLU A 20 -12.39 -9.75 -6.25
CA GLU A 20 -11.32 -10.04 -7.21
C GLU A 20 -10.09 -9.16 -6.96
N ARG A 21 -10.30 -7.88 -6.64
CA ARG A 21 -9.21 -6.97 -6.31
C ARG A 21 -8.44 -7.43 -5.08
N VAL A 22 -9.14 -7.78 -4.02
CA VAL A 22 -8.52 -8.29 -2.79
C VAL A 22 -7.74 -9.57 -3.05
N GLN A 23 -8.31 -10.50 -3.81
CA GLN A 23 -7.63 -11.74 -4.18
C GLN A 23 -6.36 -11.47 -4.99
N ALA A 24 -6.41 -10.53 -5.92
CA ALA A 24 -5.24 -10.16 -6.73
C ALA A 24 -4.13 -9.54 -5.87
N LEU A 25 -4.48 -8.67 -4.95
CA LEU A 25 -3.52 -8.05 -4.02
C LEU A 25 -2.89 -9.11 -3.10
N GLU A 26 -3.69 -10.02 -2.58
CA GLU A 26 -3.20 -11.09 -1.70
C GLU A 26 -2.27 -12.06 -2.44
N ALA A 27 -2.56 -12.36 -3.71
CA ALA A 27 -1.74 -13.24 -4.54
C ALA A 27 -0.47 -12.58 -5.07
N ALA A 28 -0.39 -11.25 -5.04
CA ALA A 28 0.76 -10.53 -5.57
C ALA A 28 1.99 -10.71 -4.67
N THR A 29 3.16 -10.79 -5.29
CA THR A 29 4.44 -10.78 -4.59
C THR A 29 4.76 -9.40 -4.03
N VAL A 30 4.48 -8.36 -4.82
CA VAL A 30 4.68 -6.95 -4.51
C VAL A 30 3.58 -6.14 -5.18
N VAL A 31 3.08 -5.12 -4.52
CA VAL A 31 2.16 -4.15 -5.12
C VAL A 31 2.92 -2.85 -5.35
N VAL A 32 2.99 -2.42 -6.60
CA VAL A 32 3.66 -1.17 -6.99
C VAL A 32 2.65 -0.04 -7.03
N CYS A 33 2.95 1.04 -6.31
CA CYS A 33 2.14 2.26 -6.28
C CYS A 33 2.97 3.41 -6.90
N PRO A 34 2.91 3.60 -8.22
CA PRO A 34 3.82 4.54 -8.90
C PRO A 34 3.35 5.98 -8.87
N SER A 35 2.15 6.26 -8.40
CA SER A 35 1.58 7.60 -8.39
C SER A 35 2.44 8.57 -7.57
N PRO A 36 2.83 9.74 -8.13
CA PRO A 36 3.59 10.74 -7.38
C PRO A 36 2.73 11.57 -6.42
N TYR A 37 1.42 11.52 -6.57
CA TYR A 37 0.47 12.30 -5.76
C TYR A 37 -0.69 11.44 -5.30
N GLU A 38 -0.84 11.33 -4.00
CA GLU A 38 -1.93 10.59 -3.37
C GLU A 38 -2.43 11.33 -2.13
N SER A 39 -3.73 11.28 -1.88
CA SER A 39 -4.30 11.84 -0.63
C SER A 39 -4.26 10.82 0.51
N LEU A 40 -4.60 9.57 0.25
CA LEU A 40 -4.60 8.49 1.26
C LEU A 40 -4.02 7.19 0.71
N SER A 41 -4.32 6.87 -0.54
CA SER A 41 -3.98 5.62 -1.24
C SER A 41 -4.65 4.39 -0.64
N LEU A 42 -5.92 4.18 -1.02
CA LEU A 42 -6.64 2.96 -0.64
C LEU A 42 -5.96 1.70 -1.15
N LEU A 43 -5.36 1.75 -2.34
CA LEU A 43 -4.62 0.62 -2.90
C LEU A 43 -3.47 0.19 -2.00
N ALA A 44 -2.67 1.14 -1.51
CA ALA A 44 -1.57 0.84 -0.61
C ALA A 44 -2.07 0.24 0.71
N LEU A 45 -3.12 0.81 1.29
CA LEU A 45 -3.71 0.30 2.53
C LEU A 45 -4.31 -1.08 2.35
N GLU A 46 -4.97 -1.34 1.23
CA GLU A 46 -5.52 -2.66 0.92
C GLU A 46 -4.42 -3.71 0.76
N ALA A 47 -3.32 -3.36 0.08
CA ALA A 47 -2.16 -4.25 -0.06
C ALA A 47 -1.54 -4.56 1.31
N LEU A 48 -1.33 -3.57 2.14
CA LEU A 48 -0.81 -3.75 3.50
C LEU A 48 -1.74 -4.62 4.35
N ALA A 49 -3.05 -4.42 4.21
CA ALA A 49 -4.06 -5.17 4.96
C ALA A 49 -4.02 -6.67 4.68
N VAL A 50 -3.70 -7.08 3.46
CA VAL A 50 -3.57 -8.50 3.08
C VAL A 50 -2.15 -9.04 3.24
N GLY A 51 -1.23 -8.23 3.74
CA GLY A 51 0.14 -8.65 4.01
C GLY A 51 1.05 -8.68 2.80
N THR A 52 0.74 -7.93 1.75
CA THR A 52 1.58 -7.81 0.56
C THR A 52 2.45 -6.56 0.67
N PRO A 53 3.78 -6.68 0.49
CA PRO A 53 4.66 -5.52 0.54
C PRO A 53 4.34 -4.53 -0.58
N ILE A 54 4.50 -3.25 -0.28
CA ILE A 54 4.31 -2.18 -1.27
C ILE A 54 5.67 -1.59 -1.68
N LEU A 55 5.74 -1.18 -2.94
CA LEU A 55 6.87 -0.44 -3.50
C LEU A 55 6.33 0.84 -4.10
N VAL A 56 6.71 1.98 -3.54
CA VAL A 56 6.04 3.26 -3.78
C VAL A 56 6.96 4.31 -4.35
N ASN A 57 6.38 5.28 -5.06
CA ASN A 57 7.10 6.43 -5.57
C ASN A 57 7.43 7.40 -4.43
N ALA A 58 8.71 7.71 -4.25
CA ALA A 58 9.20 8.61 -3.20
C ALA A 58 8.67 10.04 -3.32
N ARG A 59 8.13 10.43 -4.47
CA ARG A 59 7.50 11.74 -4.65
C ARG A 59 6.17 11.88 -3.90
N SER A 60 5.52 10.77 -3.60
CA SER A 60 4.29 10.78 -2.80
C SER A 60 4.65 10.74 -1.32
N GLU A 61 4.48 11.85 -0.63
CA GLU A 61 4.70 11.94 0.82
C GLU A 61 3.78 10.99 1.59
N VAL A 62 2.53 10.86 1.15
CA VAL A 62 1.55 9.95 1.76
C VAL A 62 2.00 8.50 1.67
N LEU A 63 2.46 8.07 0.49
CA LEU A 63 2.92 6.68 0.29
C LEU A 63 4.19 6.39 1.08
N VAL A 64 5.14 7.31 1.10
CA VAL A 64 6.37 7.18 1.91
C VAL A 64 6.01 7.11 3.39
N GLU A 65 5.09 7.94 3.86
CA GLU A 65 4.64 7.90 5.24
C GLU A 65 4.02 6.55 5.61
N HIS A 66 3.21 5.96 4.72
CA HIS A 66 2.69 4.61 4.93
C HIS A 66 3.82 3.58 5.06
N CYS A 67 4.86 3.68 4.23
CA CYS A 67 6.02 2.79 4.32
C CYS A 67 6.79 2.97 5.63
N VAL A 68 7.05 4.21 6.02
CA VAL A 68 7.80 4.53 7.24
C VAL A 68 7.04 4.11 8.49
N ARG A 69 5.75 4.44 8.57
CA ARG A 69 4.92 4.14 9.74
C ARG A 69 4.61 2.66 9.87
N SER A 70 4.37 1.98 8.75
CA SER A 70 4.05 0.55 8.75
C SER A 70 5.28 -0.34 8.81
N ASN A 71 6.40 0.12 8.28
CA ASN A 71 7.55 -0.71 7.93
C ASN A 71 7.13 -1.91 7.06
N GLY A 72 6.18 -1.66 6.14
CA GLY A 72 5.56 -2.66 5.28
C GLY A 72 5.92 -2.54 3.80
N GLY A 73 6.81 -1.62 3.44
CA GLY A 73 7.19 -1.40 2.06
C GLY A 73 8.45 -0.59 1.90
N LEU A 74 8.85 -0.41 0.66
CA LEU A 74 10.03 0.36 0.26
C LEU A 74 9.61 1.47 -0.70
N TRP A 75 10.48 2.46 -0.87
CA TRP A 75 10.25 3.54 -1.83
C TRP A 75 11.46 3.76 -2.73
N TYR A 76 11.21 4.31 -3.91
CA TYR A 76 12.22 4.55 -4.93
C TYR A 76 12.12 6.01 -5.42
N SER A 77 13.28 6.61 -5.73
CA SER A 77 13.36 7.98 -6.25
C SER A 77 13.68 8.04 -7.74
N ASN A 78 14.18 6.93 -8.30
CA ASN A 78 14.55 6.84 -9.70
C ASN A 78 14.44 5.40 -10.20
N ARG A 79 14.71 5.21 -11.51
CA ARG A 79 14.61 3.91 -12.16
C ARG A 79 15.54 2.86 -11.54
N ASP A 80 16.78 3.23 -11.25
CA ASP A 80 17.78 2.29 -10.73
C ASP A 80 17.38 1.80 -9.33
N GLU A 81 16.92 2.70 -8.47
CA GLU A 81 16.40 2.35 -7.15
C GLU A 81 15.16 1.45 -7.26
N PHE A 82 14.26 1.76 -8.21
CA PHE A 82 13.08 0.91 -8.46
C PHE A 82 13.49 -0.53 -8.78
N ILE A 83 14.43 -0.69 -9.71
CA ILE A 83 14.92 -2.02 -10.12
C ILE A 83 15.54 -2.75 -8.93
N GLU A 84 16.40 -2.09 -8.18
CA GLU A 84 17.05 -2.69 -7.01
C GLU A 84 16.05 -3.08 -5.92
N CYS A 85 15.10 -2.21 -5.60
CA CYS A 85 14.04 -2.52 -4.64
C CYS A 85 13.17 -3.69 -5.11
N LEU A 86 12.81 -3.71 -6.37
CA LEU A 86 12.00 -4.79 -6.93
C LEU A 86 12.72 -6.12 -6.88
N LYS A 87 14.00 -6.16 -7.27
CA LYS A 87 14.83 -7.36 -7.17
C LYS A 87 14.93 -7.86 -5.74
N LEU A 88 15.15 -6.96 -4.79
CA LEU A 88 15.23 -7.30 -3.38
C LEU A 88 13.93 -7.93 -2.87
N LEU A 89 12.79 -7.29 -3.16
CA LEU A 89 11.49 -7.78 -2.72
C LEU A 89 11.10 -9.10 -3.36
N VAL A 90 11.37 -9.27 -4.65
CA VAL A 90 11.08 -10.53 -5.36
C VAL A 90 11.99 -11.65 -4.89
N GLY A 91 13.27 -11.36 -4.62
CA GLY A 91 14.27 -12.35 -4.30
C GLY A 91 14.34 -12.78 -2.83
N ASP A 92 13.69 -12.07 -1.92
CA ASP A 92 13.83 -12.33 -0.48
C ASP A 92 12.45 -12.59 0.17
N ALA A 93 12.12 -13.87 0.31
CA ALA A 93 10.85 -14.29 0.89
C ALA A 93 10.73 -13.95 2.39
N ARG A 94 11.84 -13.96 3.12
CA ARG A 94 11.84 -13.59 4.55
C ARG A 94 11.56 -12.11 4.73
N LEU A 95 12.16 -11.28 3.89
CA LEU A 95 11.88 -9.85 3.89
C LEU A 95 10.41 -9.58 3.57
N ARG A 96 9.88 -10.23 2.54
CA ARG A 96 8.44 -10.09 2.21
C ARG A 96 7.53 -10.48 3.36
N ALA A 97 7.83 -11.59 4.05
CA ALA A 97 7.05 -12.05 5.18
C ALA A 97 7.09 -11.05 6.34
N ALA A 98 8.24 -10.48 6.63
CA ALA A 98 8.41 -9.47 7.68
C ALA A 98 7.66 -8.19 7.35
N LEU A 99 7.83 -7.68 6.13
CA LEU A 99 7.12 -6.48 5.66
C LEU A 99 5.59 -6.72 5.64
N GLY A 100 5.16 -7.87 5.20
CA GLY A 100 3.75 -8.24 5.16
C GLY A 100 3.10 -8.26 6.55
N LYS A 101 3.78 -8.83 7.52
CA LYS A 101 3.32 -8.82 8.92
C LYS A 101 3.21 -7.39 9.45
N ASN A 102 4.25 -6.60 9.22
CA ASN A 102 4.28 -5.19 9.63
C ASN A 102 3.13 -4.40 9.01
N GLY A 103 2.86 -4.60 7.74
CA GLY A 103 1.77 -3.94 7.04
C GLY A 103 0.40 -4.30 7.61
N ARG A 104 0.14 -5.57 7.86
CA ARG A 104 -1.11 -6.03 8.48
C ARG A 104 -1.30 -5.42 9.88
N ASP A 105 -0.25 -5.42 10.69
CA ASP A 105 -0.31 -4.85 12.04
C ASP A 105 -0.61 -3.34 12.00
N TYR A 106 0.02 -2.63 11.08
CA TYR A 106 -0.20 -1.19 10.88
C TYR A 106 -1.65 -0.87 10.52
N VAL A 107 -2.23 -1.58 9.55
CA VAL A 107 -3.61 -1.36 9.14
C VAL A 107 -4.57 -1.74 10.27
N ARG A 108 -4.31 -2.85 10.94
CA ARG A 108 -5.13 -3.29 12.07
C ARG A 108 -5.16 -2.28 13.20
N GLN A 109 -4.04 -1.64 13.50
CA GLN A 109 -3.93 -0.67 14.59
C GLN A 109 -4.48 0.71 14.24
N ASN A 110 -4.45 1.10 12.97
CA ASN A 110 -4.72 2.49 12.57
C ASN A 110 -5.96 2.67 11.69
N TYR A 111 -6.36 1.64 10.94
CA TYR A 111 -7.38 1.74 9.89
C TYR A 111 -8.54 0.76 10.04
N ARG A 112 -8.61 -0.01 11.11
CA ARG A 112 -9.79 -0.81 11.41
C ARG A 112 -10.96 0.11 11.70
N TRP A 113 -12.15 -0.33 11.31
CA TRP A 113 -13.35 0.47 11.41
C TRP A 113 -13.63 0.93 12.85
N ASP A 114 -13.45 0.05 13.83
CA ASP A 114 -13.59 0.38 15.25
C ASP A 114 -12.59 1.43 15.72
N VAL A 115 -11.34 1.36 15.26
CA VAL A 115 -10.29 2.35 15.56
C VAL A 115 -10.64 3.71 14.97
N VAL A 116 -11.07 3.74 13.71
CA VAL A 116 -11.47 4.98 13.02
C VAL A 116 -12.68 5.61 13.71
N LEU A 117 -13.69 4.83 14.02
CA LEU A 117 -14.87 5.31 14.76
C LEU A 117 -14.48 5.88 16.12
N GLY A 118 -13.60 5.21 16.86
CA GLY A 118 -13.12 5.72 18.15
C GLY A 118 -12.43 7.07 18.02
N LYS A 119 -11.65 7.30 16.97
CA LYS A 119 -11.02 8.61 16.71
C LYS A 119 -12.06 9.69 16.42
N TYR A 120 -13.08 9.40 15.64
CA TYR A 120 -14.18 10.34 15.38
C TYR A 120 -14.98 10.66 16.65
N GLU A 121 -15.30 9.67 17.44
CA GLU A 121 -16.00 9.87 18.72
C GLU A 121 -15.24 10.81 19.65
N ARG A 122 -13.93 10.61 19.78
CA ARG A 122 -13.07 11.49 20.59
C ARG A 122 -13.02 12.91 20.04
N LEU A 123 -12.96 13.07 18.74
CA LEU A 123 -12.98 14.38 18.10
C LEU A 123 -14.30 15.09 18.35
N PHE A 124 -15.43 14.42 18.18
CA PHE A 124 -16.75 14.97 18.43
C PHE A 124 -16.95 15.38 19.90
N ALA A 125 -16.43 14.57 20.82
CA ALA A 125 -16.47 14.91 22.24
C ALA A 125 -15.69 16.20 22.54
N LYS A 126 -14.50 16.38 21.96
CA LYS A 126 -13.70 17.61 22.07
C LYS A 126 -14.45 18.83 21.54
N VAL A 127 -15.06 18.72 20.37
CA VAL A 127 -15.81 19.81 19.75
C VAL A 127 -17.02 20.20 20.63
N ARG A 128 -17.77 19.20 21.11
CA ARG A 128 -18.91 19.42 21.99
C ARG A 128 -18.52 20.12 23.31
N ASN A 129 -17.38 19.71 23.90
CA ASN A 129 -16.93 20.26 25.19
C ASN A 129 -16.24 21.64 25.04
N ALA A 130 -15.87 22.02 23.83
CA ALA A 130 -15.25 23.32 23.54
C ALA A 130 -16.26 24.47 23.37
N ARG A 131 -17.58 24.20 23.37
CA ARG A 131 -18.64 25.20 23.24
C ARG A 131 -19.00 25.83 24.58
#